data_588ddd569f3e2a2f358e178fa73bc770
#
_entry.id   588ddd569f3e2a2f358e178fa73bc770
#
_cell.length_a   1.000
_cell.length_b   1.000
_cell.length_c   1.000
_cell.angle_alpha   90.00
_cell.angle_beta   90.00
_cell.angle_gamma   90.00
#
_symmetry.space_group_name_H-M   'P 1'
#
loop_
_entity.id
_entity.type
_entity.pdbx_description
1 polymer ?
#
loop_
_entity_poly.entity_id
_entity_poly.type
_entity_poly.pdbx_seq_one_letter_code
_entity_poly.pdbx_strand_id
1 'polypeptide(L)'
;MGLRSGTRVGIASIAGGLSLELSLGVLLGLGLALGSASASADPPSVQEQQRPAQQLGESARANSAFQSAQELQPLQPGQSITYDDVLKNPDDVELNYLYAQSQVAKGELRGAASTLERILLIAPDLARVRLLYAVVLYRLDNLDEAEREFRAVSQLPMGDRLREEVEFYLELIALRRKTTRYAATFAGGMQWDSNRNAGPNGGRVLFLDQSFPLVSGRKQSDWSGVMLAGLRATHDLGYDAGHALTGGLQIYGQKQVDVTDLDLMAISGDAGGVYHARGGDIQPALFVSYLNLGGESYVTTVGTGVVADHRVTPTFDLFARVRFDYEFFEKLSDSPITNERTGGRIVGIAGASWSPWPTLRFDASIGGLDKEARETFYSYSGPIANVSGTWLLGRGQFLLSTFTFEYDGYDGPEEIISEKTRRDEVYLASLSYGVPMSVLLPFAASSRALRDTLLTVNATYLNERSTVENYQYDDWRFTLLWTKTFAF
;
A
#
# COMPACT_ATOMS: atom_id res chain seq x y z
N MET A 1 34.41 11.32 -47.19
CA MET A 1 35.30 11.53 -46.04
C MET A 1 34.56 12.40 -45.04
N GLY A 2 33.82 11.80 -44.18
CA GLY A 2 32.88 12.46 -43.28
C GLY A 2 33.43 12.55 -41.87
N LEU A 3 33.56 13.74 -41.36
CA LEU A 3 33.84 14.06 -39.99
C LEU A 3 32.50 14.08 -39.20
N ARG A 4 32.23 13.05 -38.44
CA ARG A 4 31.29 13.08 -37.32
C ARG A 4 32.11 13.24 -36.04
N SER A 5 32.18 14.43 -35.51
CA SER A 5 32.54 14.66 -34.11
C SER A 5 31.54 15.67 -33.51
N GLY A 6 30.47 15.15 -32.98
CA GLY A 6 29.58 15.90 -32.13
C GLY A 6 29.97 15.66 -30.68
N THR A 7 30.80 16.53 -30.13
CA THR A 7 31.02 16.63 -28.69
C THR A 7 29.72 17.15 -28.06
N ARG A 8 28.86 16.24 -27.57
CA ARG A 8 27.73 16.59 -26.74
C ARG A 8 28.30 16.94 -25.36
N VAL A 9 28.45 18.21 -25.08
CA VAL A 9 28.76 18.72 -23.76
C VAL A 9 27.50 18.47 -22.93
N GLY A 10 27.61 17.52 -21.97
CA GLY A 10 26.53 17.06 -21.12
C GLY A 10 26.13 18.07 -20.04
N ILE A 11 25.49 19.18 -20.41
CA ILE A 11 24.84 20.10 -19.44
C ILE A 11 23.49 19.54 -18.99
N ALA A 12 22.93 18.56 -19.69
CA ALA A 12 21.63 17.95 -19.37
C ALA A 12 21.65 17.01 -18.15
N SER A 13 22.83 16.51 -17.73
CA SER A 13 22.91 15.53 -16.65
C SER A 13 22.87 16.12 -15.23
N ILE A 14 23.03 17.44 -15.10
CA ILE A 14 23.14 18.10 -13.78
C ILE A 14 21.73 18.27 -13.14
N ALA A 15 20.70 18.51 -13.95
CA ALA A 15 19.33 18.69 -13.44
C ALA A 15 18.56 17.38 -13.20
N GLY A 16 18.93 16.28 -13.88
CA GLY A 16 18.19 15.01 -13.84
C GLY A 16 18.35 14.18 -12.55
N GLY A 17 19.34 14.49 -11.75
CA GLY A 17 19.70 13.62 -10.64
C GLY A 17 18.76 13.66 -9.43
N LEU A 18 18.21 14.80 -9.09
CA LEU A 18 17.39 14.98 -7.86
C LEU A 18 15.93 14.63 -8.05
N SER A 19 15.39 14.92 -9.22
CA SER A 19 14.06 14.52 -9.62
C SER A 19 13.89 13.00 -9.66
N LEU A 20 14.99 12.30 -9.90
CA LEU A 20 15.01 10.85 -9.85
C LEU A 20 14.89 10.34 -8.39
N GLU A 21 15.48 11.01 -7.40
CA GLU A 21 15.36 10.62 -5.99
C GLU A 21 13.92 10.77 -5.49
N LEU A 22 13.25 11.89 -5.79
CA LEU A 22 11.83 12.08 -5.47
C LEU A 22 10.91 11.20 -6.32
N SER A 23 11.22 11.02 -7.62
CA SER A 23 10.54 10.06 -8.47
C SER A 23 10.78 8.62 -8.03
N LEU A 24 11.95 8.34 -7.49
CA LEU A 24 12.34 7.04 -6.97
C LEU A 24 11.71 6.77 -5.61
N GLY A 25 11.66 7.74 -4.71
CA GLY A 25 10.94 7.64 -3.45
C GLY A 25 9.46 7.32 -3.71
N VAL A 26 8.83 7.99 -4.65
CA VAL A 26 7.44 7.71 -5.07
C VAL A 26 7.31 6.38 -5.83
N LEU A 27 8.28 6.00 -6.67
CA LEU A 27 8.24 4.75 -7.43
C LEU A 27 8.71 3.55 -6.59
N LEU A 28 9.71 3.70 -5.72
CA LEU A 28 10.07 2.70 -4.71
C LEU A 28 8.99 2.63 -3.62
N GLY A 29 8.34 3.74 -3.28
CA GLY A 29 7.12 3.77 -2.47
C GLY A 29 6.00 2.95 -3.10
N LEU A 30 5.71 3.06 -4.39
CA LEU A 30 4.78 2.18 -5.11
C LEU A 30 5.27 0.72 -5.16
N GLY A 31 6.56 0.52 -5.29
CA GLY A 31 7.19 -0.78 -5.40
C GLY A 31 7.46 -1.45 -4.04
N LEU A 32 7.98 -0.76 -3.05
CA LEU A 32 8.21 -1.23 -1.66
C LEU A 32 6.91 -1.34 -0.86
N ALA A 33 5.88 -0.67 -1.33
CA ALA A 33 4.53 -0.69 -0.82
C ALA A 33 3.83 -2.04 -0.89
N LEU A 34 4.27 -2.89 -1.76
CA LEU A 34 3.72 -4.25 -1.85
C LEU A 34 4.37 -5.22 -0.84
N GLY A 35 5.36 -4.83 -0.12
CA GLY A 35 6.18 -5.76 0.66
C GLY A 35 6.46 -5.46 2.12
N SER A 36 6.48 -4.26 2.60
CA SER A 36 6.85 -3.98 3.99
C SER A 36 5.96 -2.94 4.64
N ALA A 37 5.67 -3.10 5.92
CA ALA A 37 5.43 -1.99 6.80
C ALA A 37 6.75 -1.18 6.90
N SER A 38 7.28 -0.70 5.79
CA SER A 38 8.49 0.08 5.77
C SER A 38 8.16 1.50 6.15
N ALA A 39 8.80 1.94 7.22
CA ALA A 39 8.86 3.30 7.64
C ALA A 39 9.59 4.13 6.57
N SER A 40 8.95 4.44 5.47
CA SER A 40 9.38 5.49 4.57
C SER A 40 8.57 6.74 4.90
N ALA A 41 9.22 7.89 4.87
CA ALA A 41 8.51 9.17 4.84
C ALA A 41 7.74 9.36 3.53
N ASP A 42 7.91 8.42 2.60
CA ASP A 42 7.09 8.29 1.42
C ASP A 42 5.61 8.14 1.81
N PRO A 43 4.69 8.75 1.06
CA PRO A 43 3.27 8.61 1.32
C PRO A 43 2.92 7.13 1.51
N PRO A 44 2.00 6.79 2.44
CA PRO A 44 1.68 5.41 2.78
C PRO A 44 1.49 4.61 1.51
N SER A 45 2.25 3.55 1.41
CA SER A 45 2.35 2.72 0.21
C SER A 45 0.98 2.18 -0.22
N VAL A 46 0.77 1.93 -1.51
CA VAL A 46 -0.46 1.33 -2.06
C VAL A 46 -0.83 0.03 -1.32
N GLN A 47 0.09 -0.69 -0.70
CA GLN A 47 -0.21 -1.89 0.10
C GLN A 47 -0.50 -1.61 1.57
N GLU A 48 0.16 -0.67 2.18
CA GLU A 48 -0.23 -0.19 3.51
C GLU A 48 -1.63 0.44 3.44
N GLN A 49 -1.93 1.04 2.30
CA GLN A 49 -3.25 1.55 1.92
C GLN A 49 -4.23 0.44 1.50
N GLN A 50 -3.74 -0.68 0.96
CA GLN A 50 -4.54 -1.86 0.60
C GLN A 50 -4.74 -2.82 1.78
N ARG A 51 -3.95 -2.78 2.87
CA ARG A 51 -4.21 -3.58 4.09
C ARG A 51 -5.62 -3.36 4.66
N PRO A 52 -6.11 -2.12 4.84
CA PRO A 52 -7.52 -1.90 5.14
C PRO A 52 -8.42 -2.40 4.02
N ALA A 53 -8.06 -2.22 2.75
CA ALA A 53 -8.85 -2.68 1.62
C ALA A 53 -8.86 -4.21 1.47
N GLN A 54 -7.79 -4.91 1.82
CA GLN A 54 -7.73 -6.38 1.85
C GLN A 54 -8.47 -6.94 3.06
N GLN A 55 -8.27 -6.41 4.26
CA GLN A 55 -9.04 -6.76 5.46
C GLN A 55 -10.52 -6.40 5.33
N LEU A 56 -10.83 -5.33 4.62
CA LEU A 56 -12.20 -4.93 4.32
C LEU A 56 -12.76 -5.64 3.09
N GLY A 57 -11.92 -6.08 2.16
CA GLY A 57 -12.28 -7.03 1.10
C GLY A 57 -12.66 -8.39 1.68
N GLU A 58 -11.92 -8.89 2.66
CA GLU A 58 -12.28 -10.07 3.46
C GLU A 58 -13.53 -9.82 4.30
N SER A 59 -13.66 -8.65 4.94
CA SER A 59 -14.85 -8.25 5.69
C SER A 59 -16.05 -7.97 4.77
N ALA A 60 -15.85 -7.41 3.57
CA ALA A 60 -16.91 -7.19 2.59
C ALA A 60 -17.36 -8.51 1.93
N ARG A 61 -16.44 -9.47 1.75
CA ARG A 61 -16.78 -10.84 1.32
C ARG A 61 -17.45 -11.63 2.42
N ALA A 62 -16.97 -11.54 3.65
CA ALA A 62 -17.66 -12.07 4.81
C ALA A 62 -19.06 -11.47 4.97
N ASN A 63 -19.25 -10.19 4.67
CA ASN A 63 -20.57 -9.54 4.64
C ASN A 63 -21.40 -9.94 3.42
N SER A 64 -20.82 -10.23 2.25
CA SER A 64 -21.56 -10.75 1.09
C SER A 64 -21.96 -12.21 1.27
N ALA A 65 -21.11 -13.00 1.91
CA ALA A 65 -21.41 -14.35 2.33
C ALA A 65 -22.51 -14.38 3.40
N PHE A 66 -22.48 -13.42 4.32
CA PHE A 66 -23.53 -13.16 5.28
C PHE A 66 -24.85 -12.78 4.59
N GLN A 67 -24.81 -11.95 3.53
CA GLN A 67 -25.99 -11.61 2.73
C GLN A 67 -26.54 -12.83 1.96
N SER A 68 -25.71 -13.77 1.54
CA SER A 68 -26.13 -15.00 0.86
C SER A 68 -26.80 -16.00 1.82
N ALA A 69 -26.36 -16.02 3.09
CA ALA A 69 -27.04 -16.77 4.16
C ALA A 69 -28.38 -16.12 4.56
N GLN A 70 -28.61 -14.84 4.18
CA GLN A 70 -29.83 -14.08 4.44
C GLN A 70 -31.01 -14.36 3.49
N GLU A 71 -30.91 -15.25 2.51
CA GLU A 71 -32.02 -15.55 1.57
C GLU A 71 -33.25 -16.30 2.17
N LEU A 72 -33.30 -16.44 3.50
CA LEU A 72 -34.57 -16.60 4.23
C LEU A 72 -35.05 -15.20 4.61
N GLN A 73 -36.21 -14.78 4.11
CA GLN A 73 -36.85 -13.48 4.24
C GLN A 73 -36.02 -12.41 4.98
N PRO A 74 -35.43 -11.44 4.26
CA PRO A 74 -34.64 -10.40 4.92
C PRO A 74 -35.55 -9.66 5.92
N LEU A 75 -35.02 -9.35 7.12
CA LEU A 75 -35.67 -8.43 8.04
C LEU A 75 -36.10 -7.19 7.27
N GLN A 76 -37.39 -6.86 7.29
CA GLN A 76 -37.85 -5.62 6.67
C GLN A 76 -37.16 -4.43 7.34
N PRO A 77 -36.76 -3.40 6.59
CA PRO A 77 -36.13 -2.22 7.17
C PRO A 77 -37.02 -1.63 8.27
N GLY A 78 -36.52 -1.65 9.52
CA GLY A 78 -37.22 -1.18 10.70
C GLY A 78 -37.78 -2.28 11.65
N GLN A 79 -37.67 -3.55 11.32
CA GLN A 79 -38.10 -4.65 12.20
C GLN A 79 -36.94 -5.02 13.16
N SER A 80 -37.03 -4.66 14.45
CA SER A 80 -36.11 -5.09 15.50
C SER A 80 -36.74 -6.21 16.29
N ILE A 81 -36.15 -7.42 16.20
CA ILE A 81 -36.54 -8.54 17.08
C ILE A 81 -35.79 -8.37 18.38
N THR A 82 -36.54 -8.40 19.47
CA THR A 82 -36.01 -8.28 20.84
C THR A 82 -35.88 -9.65 21.50
N TYR A 83 -35.09 -9.73 22.59
CA TYR A 83 -34.99 -10.94 23.38
C TYR A 83 -36.34 -11.33 24.00
N ASP A 84 -37.18 -10.35 24.36
CA ASP A 84 -38.52 -10.59 24.92
C ASP A 84 -39.45 -11.28 23.90
N ASP A 85 -39.29 -11.05 22.61
CA ASP A 85 -40.06 -11.75 21.57
C ASP A 85 -39.65 -13.22 21.49
N VAL A 86 -38.34 -13.51 21.62
CA VAL A 86 -37.79 -14.86 21.68
C VAL A 86 -38.27 -15.60 22.94
N LEU A 87 -38.34 -14.92 24.10
CA LEU A 87 -38.83 -15.53 25.35
C LEU A 87 -40.29 -15.97 25.29
N LYS A 88 -41.13 -15.30 24.48
CA LYS A 88 -42.54 -15.69 24.30
C LYS A 88 -42.69 -16.95 23.48
N ASN A 89 -41.77 -17.21 22.54
CA ASN A 89 -41.76 -18.39 21.68
C ASN A 89 -40.35 -18.97 21.58
N PRO A 90 -39.82 -19.60 22.65
CA PRO A 90 -38.41 -19.99 22.70
C PRO A 90 -38.02 -21.09 21.73
N ASP A 91 -38.97 -21.91 21.29
CA ASP A 91 -38.75 -23.02 20.36
C ASP A 91 -39.03 -22.65 18.90
N ASP A 92 -39.37 -21.39 18.62
CA ASP A 92 -39.56 -20.90 17.26
C ASP A 92 -38.18 -20.68 16.57
N VAL A 93 -37.84 -21.61 15.69
CA VAL A 93 -36.58 -21.65 14.98
C VAL A 93 -36.36 -20.39 14.10
N GLU A 94 -37.43 -19.95 13.41
CA GLU A 94 -37.36 -18.78 12.52
C GLU A 94 -37.12 -17.50 13.30
N LEU A 95 -37.87 -17.29 14.38
CA LEU A 95 -37.73 -16.13 15.25
C LEU A 95 -36.34 -16.07 15.90
N ASN A 96 -35.85 -17.21 16.40
CA ASN A 96 -34.52 -17.31 16.99
C ASN A 96 -33.41 -17.04 15.93
N TYR A 97 -33.60 -17.50 14.69
CA TYR A 97 -32.65 -17.26 13.60
C TYR A 97 -32.56 -15.77 13.23
N LEU A 98 -33.73 -15.11 13.10
CA LEU A 98 -33.80 -13.67 12.85
C LEU A 98 -33.18 -12.85 14.00
N TYR A 99 -33.38 -13.30 15.24
CA TYR A 99 -32.74 -12.68 16.40
C TYR A 99 -31.21 -12.83 16.35
N ALA A 100 -30.70 -14.03 16.05
CA ALA A 100 -29.26 -14.24 15.88
C ALA A 100 -28.66 -13.37 14.76
N GLN A 101 -29.36 -13.21 13.64
CA GLN A 101 -28.95 -12.28 12.58
C GLN A 101 -28.88 -10.82 13.10
N SER A 102 -29.87 -10.39 13.89
CA SER A 102 -29.86 -9.06 14.51
C SER A 102 -28.66 -8.88 15.44
N GLN A 103 -28.32 -9.90 16.26
CA GLN A 103 -27.15 -9.89 17.13
C GLN A 103 -25.85 -9.78 16.33
N VAL A 104 -25.71 -10.54 15.23
CA VAL A 104 -24.53 -10.45 14.35
C VAL A 104 -24.42 -9.06 13.71
N ALA A 105 -25.52 -8.46 13.27
CA ALA A 105 -25.54 -7.11 12.72
C ALA A 105 -25.13 -6.05 13.74
N LYS A 106 -25.42 -6.25 15.02
CA LYS A 106 -24.99 -5.40 16.14
C LYS A 106 -23.57 -5.68 16.62
N GLY A 107 -22.90 -6.72 16.11
CA GLY A 107 -21.57 -7.15 16.56
C GLY A 107 -21.57 -7.99 17.83
N GLU A 108 -22.75 -8.42 18.33
CA GLU A 108 -22.94 -9.26 19.53
C GLU A 108 -22.67 -10.74 19.20
N LEU A 109 -21.45 -11.05 18.72
CA LEU A 109 -21.12 -12.36 18.15
C LEU A 109 -21.26 -13.52 19.15
N ARG A 110 -20.92 -13.33 20.43
CA ARG A 110 -21.06 -14.36 21.45
C ARG A 110 -22.53 -14.70 21.72
N GLY A 111 -23.38 -13.67 21.78
CA GLY A 111 -24.82 -13.86 21.91
C GLY A 111 -25.41 -14.59 20.71
N ALA A 112 -25.02 -14.21 19.51
CA ALA A 112 -25.42 -14.88 18.28
C ALA A 112 -25.01 -16.35 18.25
N ALA A 113 -23.77 -16.67 18.67
CA ALA A 113 -23.30 -18.06 18.75
C ALA A 113 -24.19 -18.89 19.64
N SER A 114 -24.46 -18.42 20.87
CA SER A 114 -25.33 -19.14 21.82
C SER A 114 -26.77 -19.31 21.32
N THR A 115 -27.31 -18.31 20.60
CA THR A 115 -28.65 -18.40 20.00
C THR A 115 -28.69 -19.43 18.89
N LEU A 116 -27.67 -19.44 17.99
CA LEU A 116 -27.56 -20.39 16.88
C LEU A 116 -27.32 -21.83 17.35
N GLU A 117 -26.47 -22.01 18.38
CA GLU A 117 -26.25 -23.30 19.00
C GLU A 117 -27.54 -23.89 19.56
N ARG A 118 -28.36 -23.09 20.24
CA ARG A 118 -29.67 -23.52 20.73
C ARG A 118 -30.59 -23.96 19.60
N ILE A 119 -30.60 -23.27 18.47
CA ILE A 119 -31.40 -23.69 17.29
C ILE A 119 -30.90 -25.05 16.78
N LEU A 120 -29.58 -25.25 16.70
CA LEU A 120 -28.99 -26.51 16.24
C LEU A 120 -29.21 -27.69 17.17
N LEU A 121 -29.46 -27.45 18.47
CA LEU A 121 -29.88 -28.50 19.38
C LEU A 121 -31.31 -29.00 19.11
N ILE A 122 -32.19 -28.12 18.60
CA ILE A 122 -33.57 -28.46 18.26
C ILE A 122 -33.65 -29.04 16.85
N ALA A 123 -32.92 -28.44 15.90
CA ALA A 123 -32.96 -28.75 14.48
C ALA A 123 -31.53 -28.80 13.86
N PRO A 124 -30.82 -29.94 14.04
CA PRO A 124 -29.38 -30.04 13.68
C PRO A 124 -29.08 -30.01 12.19
N ASP A 125 -30.06 -30.31 11.32
CA ASP A 125 -29.86 -30.44 9.88
C ASP A 125 -30.17 -29.16 9.09
N LEU A 126 -30.36 -28.04 9.76
CA LEU A 126 -30.59 -26.74 9.13
C LEU A 126 -29.29 -26.16 8.59
N ALA A 127 -28.97 -26.44 7.33
CA ALA A 127 -27.72 -26.05 6.67
C ALA A 127 -27.42 -24.54 6.80
N ARG A 128 -28.44 -23.68 6.69
CA ARG A 128 -28.27 -22.21 6.78
C ARG A 128 -27.93 -21.73 8.19
N VAL A 129 -28.56 -22.33 9.21
CA VAL A 129 -28.29 -22.02 10.62
C VAL A 129 -26.87 -22.46 10.97
N ARG A 130 -26.50 -23.68 10.56
CA ARG A 130 -25.16 -24.24 10.79
C ARG A 130 -24.08 -23.41 10.08
N LEU A 131 -24.36 -22.95 8.87
CA LEU A 131 -23.44 -22.07 8.14
C LEU A 131 -23.25 -20.74 8.87
N LEU A 132 -24.33 -20.09 9.29
CA LEU A 132 -24.24 -18.82 10.05
C LEU A 132 -23.49 -19.02 11.36
N TYR A 133 -23.72 -20.13 12.05
CA TYR A 133 -23.00 -20.50 13.26
C TYR A 133 -21.50 -20.67 12.99
N ALA A 134 -21.12 -21.41 11.94
CA ALA A 134 -19.74 -21.57 11.53
C ALA A 134 -19.06 -20.23 11.20
N VAL A 135 -19.73 -19.31 10.51
CA VAL A 135 -19.25 -17.95 10.22
C VAL A 135 -19.06 -17.14 11.51
N VAL A 136 -20.00 -17.22 12.45
CA VAL A 136 -19.89 -16.54 13.74
C VAL A 136 -18.72 -17.09 14.56
N LEU A 137 -18.52 -18.41 14.61
CA LEU A 137 -17.37 -19.06 15.26
C LEU A 137 -16.05 -18.62 14.63
N TYR A 138 -15.97 -18.57 13.29
CA TYR A 138 -14.81 -18.06 12.57
C TYR A 138 -14.49 -16.60 12.96
N ARG A 139 -15.50 -15.74 13.08
CA ARG A 139 -15.34 -14.34 13.52
C ARG A 139 -14.94 -14.21 14.98
N LEU A 140 -15.26 -15.20 15.83
CA LEU A 140 -14.85 -15.30 17.22
C LEU A 140 -13.46 -15.94 17.38
N ASP A 141 -12.79 -16.25 16.27
CA ASP A 141 -11.49 -16.94 16.20
C ASP A 141 -11.49 -18.38 16.80
N ASN A 142 -12.67 -18.98 16.96
CA ASN A 142 -12.82 -20.38 17.33
C ASN A 142 -12.71 -21.26 16.07
N LEU A 143 -11.48 -21.37 15.53
CA LEU A 143 -11.22 -21.98 14.22
C LEU A 143 -11.48 -23.49 14.21
N ASP A 144 -11.27 -24.19 15.33
CA ASP A 144 -11.47 -25.64 15.40
C ASP A 144 -12.95 -26.01 15.29
N GLU A 145 -13.79 -25.25 15.95
CA GLU A 145 -15.23 -25.48 15.93
C GLU A 145 -15.84 -24.96 14.61
N ALA A 146 -15.39 -23.80 14.14
CA ALA A 146 -15.80 -23.28 12.84
C ALA A 146 -15.53 -24.29 11.72
N GLU A 147 -14.33 -24.90 11.68
CA GLU A 147 -14.00 -25.91 10.67
C GLU A 147 -14.90 -27.15 10.77
N ARG A 148 -15.18 -27.63 11.99
CA ARG A 148 -16.10 -28.78 12.19
C ARG A 148 -17.50 -28.46 11.63
N GLU A 149 -18.02 -27.25 11.92
CA GLU A 149 -19.32 -26.83 11.45
C GLU A 149 -19.36 -26.61 9.95
N PHE A 150 -18.33 -25.99 9.33
CA PHE A 150 -18.24 -25.88 7.88
C PHE A 150 -18.18 -27.25 7.19
N ARG A 151 -17.41 -28.20 7.72
CA ARG A 151 -17.37 -29.58 7.21
C ARG A 151 -18.71 -30.30 7.38
N ALA A 152 -19.42 -30.06 8.49
CA ALA A 152 -20.76 -30.61 8.67
C ALA A 152 -21.74 -30.05 7.64
N VAL A 153 -21.69 -28.74 7.35
CA VAL A 153 -22.49 -28.11 6.28
C VAL A 153 -22.15 -28.74 4.93
N SER A 154 -20.89 -29.03 4.64
CA SER A 154 -20.47 -29.60 3.35
C SER A 154 -21.06 -30.97 3.06
N GLN A 155 -21.51 -31.70 4.07
CA GLN A 155 -22.18 -33.01 3.96
C GLN A 155 -23.68 -32.91 3.68
N LEU A 156 -24.28 -31.71 3.85
CA LEU A 156 -25.70 -31.49 3.61
C LEU A 156 -25.97 -31.16 2.13
N PRO A 157 -27.17 -31.49 1.62
CA PRO A 157 -27.57 -31.06 0.29
C PRO A 157 -27.57 -29.53 0.16
N MET A 158 -26.78 -29.00 -0.77
CA MET A 158 -26.67 -27.54 -0.95
C MET A 158 -26.47 -27.19 -2.42
N GLY A 159 -26.86 -25.97 -2.80
CA GLY A 159 -26.57 -25.41 -4.13
C GLY A 159 -25.10 -25.04 -4.30
N ASP A 160 -24.66 -24.88 -5.54
CA ASP A 160 -23.25 -24.64 -5.89
C ASP A 160 -22.69 -23.37 -5.22
N ARG A 161 -23.47 -22.31 -5.13
CA ARG A 161 -23.09 -21.04 -4.47
C ARG A 161 -22.74 -21.24 -2.98
N LEU A 162 -23.54 -22.02 -2.28
CA LEU A 162 -23.32 -22.30 -0.85
C LEU A 162 -22.08 -23.18 -0.66
N ARG A 163 -21.84 -24.10 -1.58
CA ARG A 163 -20.65 -24.95 -1.61
C ARG A 163 -19.38 -24.12 -1.80
N GLU A 164 -19.37 -23.22 -2.75
CA GLU A 164 -18.26 -22.31 -2.98
C GLU A 164 -17.94 -21.46 -1.73
N GLU A 165 -18.97 -21.04 -1.00
CA GLU A 165 -18.84 -20.27 0.22
C GLU A 165 -18.21 -21.10 1.36
N VAL A 166 -18.67 -22.33 1.56
CA VAL A 166 -18.10 -23.24 2.55
C VAL A 166 -16.64 -23.56 2.23
N GLU A 167 -16.32 -23.87 0.98
CA GLU A 167 -14.94 -24.12 0.54
C GLU A 167 -14.04 -22.90 0.79
N PHE A 168 -14.56 -21.70 0.51
CA PHE A 168 -13.84 -20.45 0.78
C PHE A 168 -13.49 -20.27 2.26
N TYR A 169 -14.42 -20.52 3.18
CA TYR A 169 -14.13 -20.43 4.62
C TYR A 169 -13.18 -21.52 5.11
N LEU A 170 -13.30 -22.74 4.58
CA LEU A 170 -12.34 -23.82 4.89
C LEU A 170 -10.92 -23.48 4.42
N GLU A 171 -10.79 -22.85 3.24
CA GLU A 171 -9.50 -22.31 2.77
C GLU A 171 -8.96 -21.21 3.72
N LEU A 172 -9.81 -20.27 4.13
CA LEU A 172 -9.41 -19.21 5.07
C LEU A 172 -8.94 -19.78 6.43
N ILE A 173 -9.63 -20.76 6.97
CA ILE A 173 -9.25 -21.42 8.21
C ILE A 173 -7.89 -22.14 8.04
N ALA A 174 -7.72 -22.86 6.93
CA ALA A 174 -6.46 -23.53 6.62
C ALA A 174 -5.29 -22.52 6.50
N LEU A 175 -5.52 -21.36 5.89
CA LEU A 175 -4.54 -20.29 5.82
C LEU A 175 -4.24 -19.67 7.19
N ARG A 176 -5.26 -19.43 8.03
CA ARG A 176 -5.06 -18.91 9.40
C ARG A 176 -4.27 -19.83 10.30
N ARG A 177 -4.38 -21.15 10.11
CA ARG A 177 -3.63 -22.16 10.89
C ARG A 177 -2.18 -22.33 10.45
N LYS A 178 -1.79 -21.80 9.30
CA LYS A 178 -0.40 -21.86 8.87
C LYS A 178 0.46 -20.97 9.75
N THR A 179 1.45 -21.57 10.38
CA THR A 179 2.48 -20.83 11.13
C THR A 179 3.27 -19.90 10.22
N THR A 180 3.51 -20.31 8.96
CA THR A 180 4.13 -19.49 7.94
C THR A 180 3.15 -19.27 6.80
N ARG A 181 2.89 -18.02 6.47
CA ARG A 181 2.01 -17.58 5.38
C ARG A 181 2.84 -16.85 4.33
N TYR A 182 2.58 -17.15 3.09
CA TYR A 182 3.23 -16.50 1.94
C TYR A 182 2.20 -15.75 1.12
N ALA A 183 2.62 -14.61 0.59
CA ALA A 183 1.86 -13.84 -0.39
C ALA A 183 2.76 -13.49 -1.56
N ALA A 184 2.33 -13.81 -2.77
CA ALA A 184 2.98 -13.38 -4.00
C ALA A 184 2.10 -12.36 -4.72
N THR A 185 2.67 -11.23 -5.09
CA THR A 185 1.97 -10.16 -5.80
C THR A 185 2.63 -9.92 -7.15
N PHE A 186 1.81 -9.82 -8.19
CA PHE A 186 2.22 -9.42 -9.52
C PHE A 186 1.38 -8.21 -9.96
N ALA A 187 2.06 -7.20 -10.47
CA ALA A 187 1.39 -6.06 -11.08
C ALA A 187 2.06 -5.71 -12.41
N GLY A 188 1.25 -5.24 -13.35
CA GLY A 188 1.71 -4.78 -14.64
C GLY A 188 0.80 -3.70 -15.20
N GLY A 189 1.36 -2.77 -15.95
CA GLY A 189 0.61 -1.66 -16.45
C GLY A 189 1.40 -0.69 -17.29
N MET A 190 0.84 0.51 -17.45
CA MET A 190 1.46 1.59 -18.19
C MET A 190 1.36 2.91 -17.41
N GLN A 191 2.34 3.75 -17.64
CA GLN A 191 2.40 5.10 -17.06
C GLN A 191 2.71 6.10 -18.16
N TRP A 192 2.03 7.22 -18.12
CA TRP A 192 2.39 8.43 -18.84
C TRP A 192 2.93 9.46 -17.87
N ASP A 193 4.00 10.13 -18.27
CA ASP A 193 4.74 11.10 -17.48
C ASP A 193 4.92 12.37 -18.32
N SER A 194 4.52 13.52 -17.82
CA SER A 194 4.57 14.78 -18.57
C SER A 194 5.97 15.40 -18.58
N ASN A 195 6.84 14.98 -17.65
CA ASN A 195 8.18 15.53 -17.49
C ASN A 195 9.16 14.46 -16.99
N ARG A 196 9.28 13.36 -17.75
CA ARG A 196 10.07 12.18 -17.35
C ARG A 196 11.53 12.48 -16.99
N ASN A 197 12.12 13.47 -17.64
CA ASN A 197 13.51 13.89 -17.42
C ASN A 197 13.67 15.02 -16.40
N ALA A 198 12.58 15.41 -15.69
CA ALA A 198 12.53 16.53 -14.76
C ALA A 198 13.17 17.82 -15.31
N GLY A 199 12.91 18.10 -16.56
CA GLY A 199 13.38 19.31 -17.20
C GLY A 199 12.77 20.55 -16.53
N PRO A 200 13.58 21.63 -16.32
CA PRO A 200 13.12 22.84 -15.63
C PRO A 200 12.03 23.56 -16.42
N ASN A 201 11.03 24.10 -15.68
CA ASN A 201 9.86 24.77 -16.26
C ASN A 201 10.18 26.02 -17.05
N GLY A 202 11.21 26.79 -16.64
CA GLY A 202 11.54 28.09 -17.21
C GLY A 202 12.20 28.06 -18.56
N GLY A 203 12.61 26.88 -19.07
CA GLY A 203 13.38 26.75 -20.30
C GLY A 203 14.73 27.48 -20.26
N ARG A 204 15.21 27.77 -19.04
CA ARG A 204 16.48 28.42 -18.75
C ARG A 204 17.17 27.66 -17.62
N VAL A 205 18.50 27.77 -17.58
CA VAL A 205 19.35 27.18 -16.55
C VAL A 205 20.40 28.18 -16.11
N LEU A 206 20.79 28.12 -14.85
CA LEU A 206 21.93 28.85 -14.32
C LEU A 206 23.21 28.06 -14.57
N PHE A 207 24.26 28.76 -14.89
CA PHE A 207 25.63 28.29 -14.93
C PHE A 207 26.51 29.45 -14.48
N LEU A 208 27.25 29.29 -13.37
CA LEU A 208 28.03 30.34 -12.71
C LEU A 208 27.21 31.63 -12.50
N ASP A 209 26.02 31.50 -11.93
CA ASP A 209 25.03 32.58 -11.67
C ASP A 209 24.51 33.31 -12.92
N GLN A 210 24.88 32.87 -14.11
CA GLN A 210 24.36 33.44 -15.36
C GLN A 210 23.25 32.55 -15.93
N SER A 211 22.13 33.17 -16.31
CA SER A 211 21.00 32.47 -16.87
C SER A 211 21.11 32.30 -18.39
N PHE A 212 21.10 31.04 -18.85
CA PHE A 212 21.21 30.67 -20.26
C PHE A 212 19.91 30.01 -20.75
N PRO A 213 19.56 30.17 -22.03
CA PRO A 213 18.48 29.38 -22.61
C PRO A 213 18.83 27.87 -22.58
N LEU A 214 17.90 27.05 -22.19
CA LEU A 214 18.07 25.60 -22.16
C LEU A 214 18.04 25.07 -23.62
N VAL A 215 19.16 24.54 -24.10
CA VAL A 215 19.31 23.99 -25.45
C VAL A 215 18.94 22.51 -25.47
N SER A 216 19.28 21.77 -24.41
CA SER A 216 18.97 20.34 -24.23
C SER A 216 18.42 20.12 -22.81
N GLY A 217 17.76 18.99 -22.56
CA GLY A 217 17.18 18.70 -21.24
C GLY A 217 15.88 19.45 -20.94
N ARG A 218 15.18 19.94 -21.98
CA ARG A 218 13.81 20.48 -21.81
C ARG A 218 12.88 19.38 -21.33
N LYS A 219 11.80 19.80 -20.70
CA LYS A 219 10.69 18.91 -20.27
C LYS A 219 10.31 17.95 -21.40
N GLN A 220 10.37 16.65 -21.13
CA GLN A 220 10.04 15.59 -22.07
C GLN A 220 8.98 14.69 -21.46
N SER A 221 7.87 14.55 -22.14
CA SER A 221 6.85 13.56 -21.77
C SER A 221 7.21 12.21 -22.35
N ASP A 222 6.89 11.13 -21.62
CA ASP A 222 7.10 9.78 -22.12
C ASP A 222 6.03 8.80 -21.60
N TRP A 223 5.88 7.71 -22.32
CA TRP A 223 5.14 6.54 -21.90
C TRP A 223 6.10 5.47 -21.42
N SER A 224 5.68 4.71 -20.41
CA SER A 224 6.45 3.56 -19.93
C SER A 224 5.57 2.36 -19.62
N GLY A 225 6.11 1.17 -19.84
CA GLY A 225 5.59 -0.07 -19.27
C GLY A 225 6.12 -0.24 -17.86
N VAL A 226 5.24 -0.60 -16.94
CA VAL A 226 5.57 -0.81 -15.52
C VAL A 226 5.26 -2.23 -15.13
N MET A 227 6.17 -2.89 -14.41
CA MET A 227 5.96 -4.22 -13.86
C MET A 227 6.49 -4.32 -12.42
N LEU A 228 5.84 -5.16 -11.64
CA LEU A 228 6.22 -5.43 -10.26
C LEU A 228 5.93 -6.88 -9.92
N ALA A 229 6.88 -7.54 -9.25
CA ALA A 229 6.70 -8.84 -8.64
C ALA A 229 7.20 -8.79 -7.20
N GLY A 230 6.41 -9.32 -6.26
CA GLY A 230 6.75 -9.34 -4.84
C GLY A 230 6.41 -10.67 -4.21
N LEU A 231 7.24 -11.09 -3.26
CA LEU A 231 7.02 -12.24 -2.39
C LEU A 231 7.16 -11.79 -0.93
N ARG A 232 6.19 -12.10 -0.10
CA ARG A 232 6.21 -11.84 1.33
C ARG A 232 5.98 -13.10 2.12
N ALA A 233 6.72 -13.28 3.21
CA ALA A 233 6.53 -14.30 4.20
C ALA A 233 6.18 -13.66 5.54
N THR A 234 5.24 -14.25 6.28
CA THR A 234 4.93 -13.91 7.66
C THR A 234 4.93 -15.20 8.46
N HIS A 235 5.78 -15.28 9.48
CA HIS A 235 5.91 -16.43 10.35
C HIS A 235 5.44 -16.08 11.76
N ASP A 236 4.39 -16.76 12.21
CA ASP A 236 3.86 -16.64 13.56
C ASP A 236 4.81 -17.33 14.55
N LEU A 237 5.20 -16.63 15.60
CA LEU A 237 6.12 -17.15 16.62
C LEU A 237 5.43 -18.05 17.64
N GLY A 238 4.12 -18.26 17.52
CA GLY A 238 3.34 -19.16 18.40
C GLY A 238 3.10 -18.62 19.80
N TYR A 239 3.30 -17.32 20.03
CA TYR A 239 2.92 -16.69 21.30
C TYR A 239 1.46 -16.27 21.28
N ASP A 240 0.78 -16.33 22.43
CA ASP A 240 -0.62 -15.88 22.58
C ASP A 240 -0.83 -14.42 22.15
N ALA A 241 0.22 -13.60 22.22
CA ALA A 241 0.21 -12.23 21.76
C ALA A 241 0.25 -12.08 20.23
N GLY A 242 0.49 -13.16 19.46
CA GLY A 242 0.52 -13.17 18.00
C GLY A 242 1.76 -12.51 17.38
N HIS A 243 2.90 -12.48 18.10
CA HIS A 243 4.15 -11.93 17.55
C HIS A 243 4.57 -12.67 16.28
N ALA A 244 5.07 -11.95 15.29
CA ALA A 244 5.42 -12.52 14.00
C ALA A 244 6.76 -12.00 13.48
N LEU A 245 7.47 -12.83 12.71
CA LEU A 245 8.55 -12.41 11.83
C LEU A 245 7.99 -12.15 10.44
N THR A 246 8.54 -11.14 9.78
CA THR A 246 8.16 -10.78 8.41
C THR A 246 9.39 -10.68 7.53
N GLY A 247 9.24 -11.01 6.26
CA GLY A 247 10.30 -10.81 5.28
C GLY A 247 9.70 -10.65 3.89
N GLY A 248 10.31 -9.84 3.06
CA GLY A 248 9.86 -9.55 1.72
C GLY A 248 11.00 -9.49 0.72
N LEU A 249 10.68 -9.82 -0.53
CA LEU A 249 11.52 -9.60 -1.71
C LEU A 249 10.65 -8.99 -2.79
N GLN A 250 11.17 -7.99 -3.50
CA GLN A 250 10.45 -7.29 -4.54
C GLN A 250 11.35 -6.94 -5.71
N ILE A 251 10.80 -7.02 -6.90
CA ILE A 251 11.42 -6.59 -8.15
C ILE A 251 10.47 -5.59 -8.81
N TYR A 252 11.00 -4.46 -9.21
CA TYR A 252 10.29 -3.42 -9.95
C TYR A 252 11.03 -3.15 -11.26
N GLY A 253 10.29 -2.95 -12.34
CA GLY A 253 10.82 -2.55 -13.63
C GLY A 253 9.94 -1.49 -14.29
N GLN A 254 10.57 -0.47 -14.88
CA GLN A 254 9.92 0.55 -15.68
C GLN A 254 10.72 0.76 -16.95
N LYS A 255 10.10 0.48 -18.09
CA LYS A 255 10.70 0.58 -19.42
C LYS A 255 10.09 1.76 -20.16
N GLN A 256 10.90 2.75 -20.49
CA GLN A 256 10.53 3.94 -21.22
C GLN A 256 10.37 3.66 -22.73
N VAL A 257 9.54 4.44 -23.42
CA VAL A 257 9.38 4.35 -24.87
C VAL A 257 10.46 5.16 -25.58
N ASP A 258 10.64 6.42 -25.17
CA ASP A 258 11.54 7.37 -25.85
C ASP A 258 12.79 7.69 -25.02
N VAL A 259 12.64 7.93 -23.69
CA VAL A 259 13.74 8.35 -22.80
C VAL A 259 14.37 7.12 -22.13
N THR A 260 14.96 6.24 -22.93
CA THR A 260 15.47 4.92 -22.47
C THR A 260 16.62 4.99 -21.47
N ASP A 261 17.35 6.11 -21.43
CA ASP A 261 18.40 6.37 -20.44
C ASP A 261 17.82 6.49 -19.01
N LEU A 262 16.49 6.61 -18.88
CA LEU A 262 15.75 6.62 -17.63
C LEU A 262 14.92 5.33 -17.39
N ASP A 263 15.27 4.24 -18.08
CA ASP A 263 14.76 2.91 -17.72
C ASP A 263 15.16 2.56 -16.29
N LEU A 264 14.25 1.99 -15.53
CA LEU A 264 14.47 1.64 -14.14
C LEU A 264 14.33 0.13 -13.90
N MET A 265 15.25 -0.42 -13.12
CA MET A 265 15.10 -1.74 -12.51
C MET A 265 15.51 -1.64 -11.05
N ALA A 266 14.64 -2.08 -10.13
CA ALA A 266 14.96 -2.12 -8.71
C ALA A 266 14.71 -3.52 -8.16
N ILE A 267 15.57 -3.93 -7.23
CA ILE A 267 15.39 -5.13 -6.40
C ILE A 267 15.50 -4.68 -4.96
N SER A 268 14.54 -5.08 -4.13
CA SER A 268 14.57 -4.75 -2.71
C SER A 268 14.19 -5.94 -1.86
N GLY A 269 14.73 -5.99 -0.65
CA GLY A 269 14.41 -6.98 0.36
C GLY A 269 14.28 -6.35 1.72
N ASP A 270 13.42 -6.93 2.55
CA ASP A 270 13.24 -6.55 3.94
C ASP A 270 13.16 -7.77 4.85
N ALA A 271 13.56 -7.60 6.11
CA ALA A 271 13.37 -8.57 7.18
C ALA A 271 13.06 -7.82 8.48
N GLY A 272 12.02 -8.24 9.19
CA GLY A 272 11.58 -7.55 10.38
C GLY A 272 10.69 -8.40 11.25
N GLY A 273 10.00 -7.77 12.17
CA GLY A 273 9.05 -8.41 13.04
C GLY A 273 7.88 -7.50 13.41
N VAL A 274 6.81 -8.12 13.87
CA VAL A 274 5.67 -7.45 14.48
C VAL A 274 5.60 -7.91 15.93
N TYR A 275 5.81 -6.98 16.84
CA TYR A 275 5.71 -7.21 18.27
C TYR A 275 4.44 -6.52 18.78
N HIS A 276 3.45 -7.33 19.17
CA HIS A 276 2.21 -6.86 19.74
C HIS A 276 2.39 -6.53 21.23
N ALA A 277 2.33 -5.25 21.57
CA ALA A 277 2.38 -4.74 22.93
C ALA A 277 0.97 -4.36 23.42
N ARG A 278 0.86 -4.07 24.72
CA ARG A 278 -0.43 -3.66 25.30
C ARG A 278 -0.86 -2.30 24.74
N GLY A 279 -1.86 -2.33 23.84
CA GLY A 279 -2.43 -1.13 23.22
C GLY A 279 -1.81 -0.70 21.90
N GLY A 280 -0.87 -1.46 21.35
CA GLY A 280 -0.29 -1.14 20.04
C GLY A 280 0.80 -2.10 19.59
N ASP A 281 1.39 -1.81 18.45
CA ASP A 281 2.38 -2.65 17.78
C ASP A 281 3.72 -1.93 17.64
N ILE A 282 4.81 -2.69 17.69
CA ILE A 282 6.17 -2.21 17.37
C ILE A 282 6.72 -3.10 16.25
N GLN A 283 7.18 -2.49 15.17
CA GLN A 283 7.60 -3.19 13.96
C GLN A 283 9.01 -2.73 13.53
N PRO A 284 10.08 -3.34 14.09
CA PRO A 284 11.44 -3.12 13.60
C PRO A 284 11.67 -3.86 12.29
N ALA A 285 12.46 -3.26 11.39
CA ALA A 285 12.84 -3.89 10.14
C ALA A 285 14.22 -3.43 9.65
N LEU A 286 14.87 -4.30 8.87
CA LEU A 286 16.07 -4.06 8.09
C LEU A 286 15.69 -4.04 6.61
N PHE A 287 16.35 -3.20 5.83
CA PHE A 287 16.08 -3.00 4.41
C PHE A 287 17.36 -3.06 3.60
N VAL A 288 17.26 -3.59 2.41
CA VAL A 288 18.29 -3.50 1.37
C VAL A 288 17.60 -3.24 0.04
N SER A 289 18.13 -2.35 -0.76
CA SER A 289 17.67 -2.15 -2.13
C SER A 289 18.83 -1.85 -3.06
N TYR A 290 18.66 -2.26 -4.30
CA TYR A 290 19.55 -1.98 -5.43
C TYR A 290 18.73 -1.39 -6.56
N LEU A 291 19.22 -0.33 -7.15
CA LEU A 291 18.61 0.32 -8.29
C LEU A 291 19.59 0.45 -9.44
N ASN A 292 19.11 0.09 -10.61
CA ASN A 292 19.75 0.31 -11.90
C ASN A 292 18.97 1.36 -12.70
N LEU A 293 19.67 2.30 -13.29
CA LEU A 293 19.12 3.37 -14.11
C LEU A 293 19.80 3.36 -15.49
N GLY A 294 19.01 3.28 -16.56
CA GLY A 294 19.52 3.28 -17.95
C GLY A 294 20.47 2.14 -18.26
N GLY A 295 20.46 1.04 -17.48
CA GLY A 295 21.38 -0.07 -17.61
C GLY A 295 22.64 0.01 -16.72
N GLU A 296 22.86 1.13 -16.03
CA GLU A 296 23.98 1.34 -15.11
C GLU A 296 23.56 1.20 -13.65
N SER A 297 24.47 0.71 -12.77
CA SER A 297 24.25 0.72 -11.32
C SER A 297 24.13 2.15 -10.84
N TYR A 298 23.03 2.48 -10.15
CA TYR A 298 22.79 3.84 -9.67
C TYR A 298 22.97 4.00 -8.17
N VAL A 299 22.21 3.22 -7.37
CA VAL A 299 22.30 3.30 -5.92
C VAL A 299 22.02 1.96 -5.27
N THR A 300 22.80 1.66 -4.23
CA THR A 300 22.52 0.58 -3.28
C THR A 300 22.20 1.20 -1.92
N THR A 301 21.09 0.83 -1.32
CA THR A 301 20.67 1.34 -0.01
C THR A 301 20.62 0.20 1.01
N VAL A 302 21.13 0.46 2.20
CA VAL A 302 20.99 -0.42 3.36
C VAL A 302 20.42 0.41 4.51
N GLY A 303 19.37 -0.08 5.13
CA GLY A 303 18.68 0.72 6.15
C GLY A 303 18.05 -0.10 7.26
N THR A 304 17.62 0.60 8.28
CA THR A 304 16.84 0.07 9.40
C THR A 304 15.74 1.05 9.78
N GLY A 305 14.66 0.53 10.32
CA GLY A 305 13.57 1.40 10.77
C GLY A 305 12.70 0.74 11.83
N VAL A 306 11.89 1.56 12.47
CA VAL A 306 10.90 1.12 13.45
C VAL A 306 9.61 1.87 13.20
N VAL A 307 8.50 1.14 13.16
CA VAL A 307 7.15 1.70 13.21
C VAL A 307 6.56 1.34 14.57
N ALA A 308 5.93 2.29 15.22
CA ALA A 308 5.17 2.08 16.46
C ALA A 308 3.77 2.65 16.29
N ASP A 309 2.76 1.84 16.59
CA ASP A 309 1.36 2.22 16.58
C ASP A 309 0.78 2.10 17.98
N HIS A 310 -0.11 2.99 18.35
CA HIS A 310 -0.83 2.96 19.61
C HIS A 310 -2.31 3.26 19.42
N ARG A 311 -3.18 2.31 19.77
CA ARG A 311 -4.63 2.48 19.71
C ARG A 311 -5.13 3.25 20.93
N VAL A 312 -5.60 4.46 20.70
CA VAL A 312 -6.17 5.35 21.73
C VAL A 312 -7.66 5.06 21.92
N THR A 313 -8.40 4.90 20.82
CA THR A 313 -9.82 4.52 20.80
C THR A 313 -10.06 3.53 19.64
N PRO A 314 -11.23 2.88 19.55
CA PRO A 314 -11.54 2.03 18.39
C PRO A 314 -11.48 2.73 17.03
N THR A 315 -11.53 4.06 17.00
CA THR A 315 -11.56 4.87 15.79
C THR A 315 -10.37 5.83 15.64
N PHE A 316 -9.43 5.84 16.61
CA PHE A 316 -8.32 6.77 16.63
C PHE A 316 -7.03 6.09 17.11
N ASP A 317 -6.02 6.09 16.24
CA ASP A 317 -4.70 5.54 16.51
C ASP A 317 -3.64 6.65 16.38
N LEU A 318 -2.58 6.56 17.19
CA LEU A 318 -1.36 7.35 17.05
C LEU A 318 -0.27 6.45 16.46
N PHE A 319 0.64 7.02 15.67
CA PHE A 319 1.79 6.31 15.16
C PHE A 319 3.05 7.17 15.14
N ALA A 320 4.20 6.51 15.21
CA ALA A 320 5.50 7.10 14.99
C ALA A 320 6.35 6.18 14.12
N ARG A 321 7.16 6.76 13.24
CA ARG A 321 8.06 6.04 12.34
C ARG A 321 9.42 6.71 12.35
N VAL A 322 10.47 5.91 12.44
CA VAL A 322 11.87 6.38 12.29
C VAL A 322 12.55 5.41 11.33
N ARG A 323 13.26 5.96 10.37
CA ARG A 323 14.05 5.19 9.42
C ARG A 323 15.42 5.84 9.24
N PHE A 324 16.44 5.03 9.20
CA PHE A 324 17.80 5.39 8.83
C PHE A 324 18.22 4.55 7.63
N ASP A 325 18.73 5.19 6.61
CA ASP A 325 19.27 4.58 5.41
C ASP A 325 20.70 5.07 5.18
N TYR A 326 21.57 4.21 4.67
CA TYR A 326 22.84 4.61 4.08
C TYR A 326 22.81 4.26 2.60
N GLU A 327 23.00 5.27 1.75
CA GLU A 327 22.87 5.23 0.32
C GLU A 327 24.25 5.28 -0.34
N PHE A 328 24.60 4.24 -1.10
CA PHE A 328 25.83 4.12 -1.86
C PHE A 328 25.54 4.44 -3.32
N PHE A 329 25.81 5.67 -3.75
CA PHE A 329 25.62 6.07 -5.14
C PHE A 329 26.85 5.72 -5.97
N GLU A 330 26.62 5.21 -7.18
CA GLU A 330 27.65 4.92 -8.15
C GLU A 330 27.82 6.07 -9.14
N LYS A 331 28.97 6.09 -9.82
CA LYS A 331 29.21 7.04 -10.92
C LYS A 331 28.44 6.58 -12.16
N LEU A 332 27.67 7.46 -12.73
CA LEU A 332 27.07 7.23 -14.05
C LEU A 332 27.97 7.75 -15.16
N SER A 333 27.90 7.14 -16.33
CA SER A 333 28.69 7.55 -17.50
C SER A 333 28.43 9.00 -17.89
N ASP A 334 27.18 9.44 -17.80
CA ASP A 334 26.75 10.80 -18.13
C ASP A 334 26.78 11.77 -16.94
N SER A 335 26.95 11.25 -15.71
CA SER A 335 27.02 12.05 -14.49
C SER A 335 28.05 11.47 -13.50
N PRO A 336 29.34 11.72 -13.73
CA PRO A 336 30.42 11.13 -12.94
C PRO A 336 30.47 11.61 -11.48
N ILE A 337 29.75 12.68 -11.13
CA ILE A 337 29.65 13.23 -9.78
C ILE A 337 28.50 12.62 -8.96
N THR A 338 27.73 11.70 -9.51
CA THR A 338 26.57 11.09 -8.84
C THR A 338 26.96 10.42 -7.52
N ASN A 339 28.16 9.84 -7.41
CA ASN A 339 28.66 9.20 -6.21
C ASN A 339 28.92 10.17 -5.03
N GLU A 340 28.95 11.47 -5.26
CA GLU A 340 29.08 12.50 -4.22
C GLU A 340 27.82 12.63 -3.37
N ARG A 341 26.70 12.07 -3.82
CA ARG A 341 25.43 11.93 -3.07
C ARG A 341 25.48 10.84 -1.98
N THR A 342 26.51 9.99 -2.00
CA THR A 342 26.67 8.88 -1.04
C THR A 342 26.67 9.39 0.38
N GLY A 343 25.81 8.82 1.24
CA GLY A 343 25.73 9.23 2.62
C GLY A 343 24.55 8.65 3.40
N GLY A 344 24.37 9.14 4.62
CA GLY A 344 23.30 8.74 5.52
C GLY A 344 22.06 9.61 5.34
N ARG A 345 20.89 9.01 5.51
CA ARG A 345 19.58 9.70 5.55
C ARG A 345 18.78 9.20 6.74
N ILE A 346 18.26 10.10 7.55
CA ILE A 346 17.33 9.78 8.63
C ILE A 346 16.02 10.51 8.40
N VAL A 347 14.91 9.80 8.60
CA VAL A 347 13.56 10.36 8.55
C VAL A 347 12.81 9.95 9.80
N GLY A 348 12.19 10.91 10.47
CA GLY A 348 11.34 10.67 11.61
C GLY A 348 10.01 11.39 11.46
N ILE A 349 8.88 10.67 11.58
CA ILE A 349 7.53 11.22 11.53
C ILE A 349 6.68 10.73 12.68
N ALA A 350 5.76 11.56 13.14
CA ALA A 350 4.71 11.17 14.07
C ALA A 350 3.35 11.65 13.55
N GLY A 351 2.30 10.89 13.81
CA GLY A 351 1.00 11.19 13.25
C GLY A 351 -0.15 10.49 13.95
N ALA A 352 -1.31 10.69 13.39
CA ALA A 352 -2.55 10.10 13.86
C ALA A 352 -3.39 9.57 12.69
N SER A 353 -4.13 8.51 12.96
CA SER A 353 -5.11 7.91 12.07
C SER A 353 -6.49 8.03 12.71
N TRP A 354 -7.46 8.51 11.94
CA TRP A 354 -8.85 8.65 12.39
C TRP A 354 -9.81 7.98 11.41
N SER A 355 -10.60 7.03 11.92
CA SER A 355 -11.60 6.28 11.16
C SER A 355 -13.00 6.60 11.68
N PRO A 356 -13.62 7.74 11.28
CA PRO A 356 -14.94 8.15 11.76
C PRO A 356 -16.04 7.15 11.39
N TRP A 357 -15.86 6.45 10.26
CA TRP A 357 -16.72 5.36 9.80
C TRP A 357 -15.85 4.17 9.34
N PRO A 358 -16.38 2.95 9.36
CA PRO A 358 -15.66 1.77 8.90
C PRO A 358 -15.19 1.83 7.44
N THR A 359 -15.77 2.74 6.65
CA THR A 359 -15.46 2.93 5.23
C THR A 359 -14.55 4.12 4.95
N LEU A 360 -14.20 4.93 5.96
CA LEU A 360 -13.44 6.17 5.77
C LEU A 360 -12.33 6.28 6.82
N ARG A 361 -11.11 6.46 6.37
CA ARG A 361 -9.92 6.69 7.19
C ARG A 361 -9.16 7.91 6.72
N PHE A 362 -8.72 8.72 7.64
CA PHE A 362 -7.79 9.82 7.45
C PHE A 362 -6.51 9.56 8.24
N ASP A 363 -5.37 9.85 7.63
CA ASP A 363 -4.08 9.83 8.30
C ASP A 363 -3.41 11.18 8.10
N ALA A 364 -2.79 11.71 9.17
CA ALA A 364 -2.01 12.94 9.11
C ALA A 364 -0.73 12.75 9.92
N SER A 365 0.39 13.21 9.39
CA SER A 365 1.69 13.15 10.07
C SER A 365 2.56 14.34 9.75
N ILE A 366 3.45 14.66 10.70
CA ILE A 366 4.50 15.65 10.56
C ILE A 366 5.81 15.06 11.05
N GLY A 367 6.92 15.58 10.56
CA GLY A 367 8.23 15.13 10.99
C GLY A 367 9.35 15.92 10.34
N GLY A 368 10.51 15.30 10.27
CA GLY A 368 11.68 15.87 9.65
C GLY A 368 12.54 14.79 9.00
N LEU A 369 13.34 15.25 8.09
CA LEU A 369 14.39 14.47 7.43
C LEU A 369 15.72 15.20 7.53
N ASP A 370 16.79 14.43 7.47
CA ASP A 370 18.15 14.91 7.42
C ASP A 370 18.97 13.94 6.57
N LYS A 371 19.66 14.47 5.56
CA LYS A 371 20.55 13.74 4.68
C LYS A 371 21.95 14.33 4.74
N GLU A 372 22.90 13.54 5.15
CA GLU A 372 24.33 13.84 5.07
C GLU A 372 24.92 13.14 3.84
N ALA A 373 25.42 13.87 2.88
CA ALA A 373 26.11 13.38 1.68
C ALA A 373 27.60 13.69 1.75
N ARG A 374 28.41 13.17 0.81
CA ARG A 374 29.85 13.50 0.71
C ARG A 374 30.09 14.97 0.44
N GLU A 375 29.24 15.56 -0.41
CA GLU A 375 29.29 16.99 -0.75
C GLU A 375 28.11 17.73 -0.13
N THR A 376 28.40 18.92 0.41
CA THR A 376 27.43 19.73 1.17
C THR A 376 26.26 20.20 0.33
N PHE A 377 26.44 20.37 -0.98
CA PHE A 377 25.37 20.73 -1.91
C PHE A 377 24.41 19.57 -2.24
N TYR A 378 24.69 18.35 -1.73
CA TYR A 378 23.78 17.20 -1.71
C TYR A 378 23.29 16.85 -0.30
N SER A 379 23.81 17.56 0.72
CA SER A 379 23.33 17.43 2.10
C SER A 379 22.20 18.42 2.34
N TYR A 380 21.12 17.96 2.96
CA TYR A 380 19.96 18.81 3.21
C TYR A 380 19.14 18.29 4.39
N SER A 381 18.41 19.19 5.02
CA SER A 381 17.46 18.85 6.08
C SER A 381 16.21 19.70 6.00
N GLY A 382 15.12 19.19 6.57
CA GLY A 382 13.88 19.95 6.63
C GLY A 382 12.67 19.21 7.15
N PRO A 383 11.54 19.92 7.29
CA PRO A 383 10.28 19.34 7.71
C PRO A 383 9.59 18.58 6.58
N ILE A 384 8.84 17.56 6.96
CA ILE A 384 7.95 16.80 6.10
C ILE A 384 6.56 16.74 6.74
N ALA A 385 5.51 16.85 5.93
CA ALA A 385 4.13 16.71 6.35
C ALA A 385 3.34 15.86 5.34
N ASN A 386 2.53 14.92 5.84
CA ASN A 386 1.71 14.05 5.01
C ASN A 386 0.26 14.07 5.49
N VAL A 387 -0.67 14.05 4.53
CA VAL A 387 -2.10 13.83 4.79
C VAL A 387 -2.61 12.83 3.77
N SER A 388 -3.38 11.86 4.23
CA SER A 388 -4.06 10.93 3.32
C SER A 388 -5.50 10.65 3.75
N GLY A 389 -6.32 10.26 2.78
CA GLY A 389 -7.68 9.84 3.00
C GLY A 389 -8.00 8.60 2.16
N THR A 390 -8.50 7.56 2.80
CA THR A 390 -8.95 6.33 2.14
C THR A 390 -10.45 6.19 2.30
N TRP A 391 -11.18 6.09 1.19
CA TRP A 391 -12.62 5.85 1.18
C TRP A 391 -12.96 4.56 0.45
N LEU A 392 -13.63 3.65 1.15
CA LEU A 392 -14.12 2.39 0.62
C LEU A 392 -15.54 2.58 0.07
N LEU A 393 -15.68 2.41 -1.23
CA LEU A 393 -16.92 2.70 -1.97
C LEU A 393 -17.87 1.50 -2.06
N GLY A 394 -17.54 0.37 -1.41
CA GLY A 394 -18.27 -0.89 -1.50
C GLY A 394 -17.84 -1.77 -2.67
N ARG A 395 -18.23 -3.05 -2.63
CA ARG A 395 -17.83 -4.08 -3.62
C ARG A 395 -16.31 -4.17 -3.85
N GLY A 396 -15.49 -3.83 -2.82
CA GLY A 396 -14.02 -3.83 -2.92
C GLY A 396 -13.41 -2.66 -3.68
N GLN A 397 -14.20 -1.66 -4.07
CA GLN A 397 -13.70 -0.42 -4.67
C GLN A 397 -13.18 0.54 -3.60
N PHE A 398 -12.17 1.31 -3.91
CA PHE A 398 -11.66 2.35 -3.02
C PHE A 398 -11.19 3.60 -3.78
N LEU A 399 -11.22 4.70 -3.07
CA LEU A 399 -10.59 5.96 -3.46
C LEU A 399 -9.56 6.31 -2.40
N LEU A 400 -8.35 6.64 -2.85
CA LEU A 400 -7.26 7.08 -1.99
C LEU A 400 -6.73 8.40 -2.49
N SER A 401 -6.60 9.37 -1.60
CA SER A 401 -5.98 10.65 -1.85
C SER A 401 -4.80 10.84 -0.90
N THR A 402 -3.66 11.30 -1.40
CA THR A 402 -2.48 11.62 -0.59
C THR A 402 -1.97 13.00 -0.94
N PHE A 403 -1.42 13.69 0.05
CA PHE A 403 -0.71 14.94 -0.13
C PHE A 403 0.52 14.93 0.77
N THR A 404 1.68 15.21 0.18
CA THR A 404 2.96 15.34 0.88
C THR A 404 3.54 16.72 0.61
N PHE A 405 4.02 17.35 1.65
CA PHE A 405 4.85 18.54 1.62
C PHE A 405 6.21 18.21 2.22
N GLU A 406 7.27 18.57 1.52
CA GLU A 406 8.65 18.44 2.00
C GLU A 406 9.38 19.75 1.73
N TYR A 407 10.21 20.19 2.67
CA TYR A 407 11.08 21.33 2.51
C TYR A 407 12.52 20.89 2.73
N ASP A 408 13.39 21.17 1.75
CA ASP A 408 14.79 20.78 1.75
C ASP A 408 15.67 22.04 1.79
N GLY A 409 16.28 22.28 2.94
CA GLY A 409 17.32 23.29 3.11
C GLY A 409 18.69 22.66 2.92
N TYR A 410 19.37 22.98 1.82
CA TYR A 410 20.69 22.44 1.52
C TYR A 410 21.79 23.14 2.35
N ASP A 411 22.88 22.42 2.64
CA ASP A 411 23.96 22.90 3.51
C ASP A 411 24.99 23.73 2.77
N GLY A 412 25.10 23.60 1.45
CA GLY A 412 26.04 24.33 0.62
C GLY A 412 25.52 24.67 -0.77
N PRO A 413 26.15 25.66 -1.43
CA PRO A 413 25.87 25.97 -2.82
C PRO A 413 26.56 24.99 -3.76
N GLU A 414 25.93 24.70 -4.92
CA GLU A 414 26.59 24.07 -6.05
C GLU A 414 27.23 25.18 -6.92
N GLU A 415 28.48 25.54 -6.62
CA GLU A 415 29.16 26.74 -7.17
C GLU A 415 29.23 26.76 -8.68
N ILE A 416 29.22 25.58 -9.35
CA ILE A 416 29.18 25.49 -10.83
C ILE A 416 27.85 26.01 -11.37
N ILE A 417 26.78 25.90 -10.60
CA ILE A 417 25.44 26.39 -10.97
C ILE A 417 25.23 27.79 -10.43
N SER A 418 25.35 27.96 -9.10
CA SER A 418 25.08 29.22 -8.42
C SER A 418 25.77 29.28 -7.05
N GLU A 419 26.21 30.47 -6.64
CA GLU A 419 26.67 30.73 -5.27
C GLU A 419 25.52 30.71 -4.23
N LYS A 420 24.27 30.64 -4.69
CA LYS A 420 23.12 30.57 -3.79
C LYS A 420 22.95 29.16 -3.24
N THR A 421 22.82 29.05 -1.92
CA THR A 421 22.40 27.81 -1.30
C THR A 421 20.97 27.48 -1.69
N ARG A 422 20.77 26.27 -2.18
CA ARG A 422 19.52 25.76 -2.67
C ARG A 422 18.52 25.54 -1.53
N ARG A 423 17.24 25.85 -1.79
CA ARG A 423 16.11 25.57 -0.92
C ARG A 423 14.96 25.14 -1.80
N ASP A 424 14.40 23.98 -1.51
CA ASP A 424 13.32 23.41 -2.29
C ASP A 424 12.07 23.24 -1.44
N GLU A 425 10.94 23.49 -2.06
CA GLU A 425 9.62 23.17 -1.55
C GLU A 425 9.00 22.17 -2.50
N VAL A 426 8.74 20.96 -2.01
CA VAL A 426 8.19 19.87 -2.81
C VAL A 426 6.76 19.61 -2.40
N TYR A 427 5.87 19.66 -3.37
CA TYR A 427 4.45 19.38 -3.23
C TYR A 427 4.09 18.17 -4.08
N LEU A 428 3.63 17.09 -3.44
CA LEU A 428 3.20 15.89 -4.10
C LEU A 428 1.74 15.60 -3.75
N ALA A 429 0.88 15.57 -4.76
CA ALA A 429 -0.52 15.17 -4.60
C ALA A 429 -0.83 13.94 -5.46
N SER A 430 -1.55 12.98 -4.93
CA SER A 430 -1.93 11.76 -5.65
C SER A 430 -3.38 11.39 -5.38
N LEU A 431 -4.05 10.87 -6.41
CA LEU A 431 -5.40 10.32 -6.35
C LEU A 431 -5.41 8.96 -7.04
N SER A 432 -5.80 7.92 -6.30
CA SER A 432 -5.90 6.55 -6.79
C SER A 432 -7.33 6.06 -6.67
N TYR A 433 -7.85 5.44 -7.73
CA TYR A 433 -9.11 4.71 -7.72
C TYR A 433 -8.82 3.24 -8.04
N GLY A 434 -9.20 2.36 -7.13
CA GLY A 434 -9.06 0.92 -7.30
C GLY A 434 -10.42 0.25 -7.46
N VAL A 435 -10.52 -0.67 -8.43
CA VAL A 435 -11.74 -1.42 -8.71
C VAL A 435 -11.42 -2.89 -8.99
N PRO A 436 -12.06 -3.85 -8.27
CA PRO A 436 -11.91 -5.27 -8.57
C PRO A 436 -12.42 -5.60 -9.99
N MET A 437 -11.71 -6.47 -10.70
CA MET A 437 -12.10 -6.89 -12.04
C MET A 437 -13.49 -7.55 -12.07
N SER A 438 -13.92 -8.20 -10.99
CA SER A 438 -15.26 -8.78 -10.85
C SER A 438 -16.38 -7.74 -10.86
N VAL A 439 -16.10 -6.48 -10.54
CA VAL A 439 -17.05 -5.36 -10.62
C VAL A 439 -17.17 -4.85 -12.06
N LEU A 440 -16.03 -4.78 -12.78
CA LEU A 440 -15.99 -4.33 -14.18
C LEU A 440 -16.51 -5.40 -15.15
N LEU A 441 -16.13 -6.64 -14.90
CA LEU A 441 -16.41 -7.80 -15.75
C LEU A 441 -17.04 -8.89 -14.90
N PRO A 442 -18.38 -9.05 -14.92
CA PRO A 442 -19.09 -10.03 -14.06
C PRO A 442 -18.57 -11.46 -14.18
N PHE A 443 -18.13 -11.88 -15.38
CA PHE A 443 -17.52 -13.21 -15.59
C PHE A 443 -16.16 -13.38 -14.90
N ALA A 444 -15.50 -12.30 -14.51
CA ALA A 444 -14.22 -12.36 -13.81
C ALA A 444 -14.37 -12.99 -12.41
N ALA A 445 -15.55 -12.91 -11.80
CA ALA A 445 -15.82 -13.54 -10.51
C ALA A 445 -15.73 -15.08 -10.58
N SER A 446 -16.14 -15.69 -11.70
CA SER A 446 -16.05 -17.14 -11.94
C SER A 446 -14.71 -17.58 -12.55
N SER A 447 -13.91 -16.65 -13.05
CA SER A 447 -12.60 -16.97 -13.63
C SER A 447 -11.51 -17.03 -12.55
N ARG A 448 -10.88 -18.21 -12.36
CA ARG A 448 -9.77 -18.39 -11.43
C ARG A 448 -8.59 -17.44 -11.71
N ALA A 449 -8.39 -17.06 -12.97
CA ALA A 449 -7.35 -16.14 -13.39
C ALA A 449 -7.63 -14.69 -13.01
N LEU A 450 -8.89 -14.25 -13.11
CA LEU A 450 -9.32 -12.86 -12.90
C LEU A 450 -9.93 -12.60 -11.51
N ARG A 451 -10.32 -13.66 -10.79
CA ARG A 451 -10.74 -13.54 -9.40
C ARG A 451 -9.60 -12.92 -8.60
N ASP A 452 -9.93 -12.01 -7.68
CA ASP A 452 -8.97 -11.34 -6.79
C ASP A 452 -7.95 -10.46 -7.51
N THR A 453 -8.31 -9.97 -8.70
CA THR A 453 -7.51 -9.01 -9.43
C THR A 453 -8.10 -7.61 -9.29
N LEU A 454 -7.21 -6.62 -9.20
CA LEU A 454 -7.53 -5.22 -9.01
C LEU A 454 -7.02 -4.42 -10.21
N LEU A 455 -7.85 -3.52 -10.73
CA LEU A 455 -7.41 -2.47 -11.63
C LEU A 455 -7.31 -1.17 -10.84
N THR A 456 -6.17 -0.48 -10.93
CA THR A 456 -5.96 0.81 -10.27
C THR A 456 -5.62 1.87 -11.31
N VAL A 457 -6.30 3.00 -11.23
CA VAL A 457 -5.95 4.23 -11.96
C VAL A 457 -5.43 5.22 -10.95
N ASN A 458 -4.24 5.74 -11.20
CA ASN A 458 -3.60 6.74 -10.36
C ASN A 458 -3.27 7.99 -11.18
N ALA A 459 -3.50 9.16 -10.59
CA ALA A 459 -3.04 10.45 -11.07
C ALA A 459 -2.18 11.09 -9.99
N THR A 460 -0.96 11.49 -10.34
CA THR A 460 -0.01 12.13 -9.42
C THR A 460 0.44 13.46 -10.01
N TYR A 461 0.49 14.50 -9.19
CA TYR A 461 1.06 15.79 -9.51
C TYR A 461 2.20 16.09 -8.56
N LEU A 462 3.36 16.39 -9.11
CA LEU A 462 4.55 16.82 -8.41
C LEU A 462 4.84 18.28 -8.81
N ASN A 463 5.15 19.13 -7.85
CA ASN A 463 5.64 20.49 -8.08
C ASN A 463 6.82 20.74 -7.14
N GLU A 464 7.98 20.96 -7.71
CA GLU A 464 9.20 21.35 -7.00
C GLU A 464 9.48 22.81 -7.28
N ARG A 465 9.49 23.62 -6.23
CA ARG A 465 9.86 25.04 -6.24
C ARG A 465 11.21 25.18 -5.59
N SER A 466 12.16 25.71 -6.35
CA SER A 466 13.52 25.88 -5.91
C SER A 466 13.95 27.34 -5.94
N THR A 467 14.89 27.72 -5.06
CA THR A 467 15.59 29.00 -5.16
C THR A 467 16.59 29.06 -6.32
N VAL A 468 16.90 27.90 -6.93
CA VAL A 468 17.77 27.75 -8.09
C VAL A 468 16.95 27.24 -9.28
N GLU A 469 16.86 28.02 -10.36
CA GLU A 469 15.97 27.75 -11.52
C GLU A 469 16.16 26.37 -12.14
N ASN A 470 17.37 25.79 -12.05
CA ASN A 470 17.70 24.47 -12.60
C ASN A 470 16.87 23.33 -12.01
N TYR A 471 16.39 23.51 -10.78
CA TYR A 471 15.69 22.51 -9.98
C TYR A 471 14.18 22.79 -9.85
N GLN A 472 13.69 23.81 -10.54
CA GLN A 472 12.29 24.18 -10.51
C GLN A 472 11.51 23.49 -11.62
N TYR A 473 10.64 22.53 -11.29
CA TYR A 473 9.85 21.81 -12.27
C TYR A 473 8.50 21.33 -11.72
N ASP A 474 7.63 20.95 -12.63
CA ASP A 474 6.38 20.26 -12.34
C ASP A 474 6.21 19.03 -13.23
N ASP A 475 5.44 18.07 -12.73
CA ASP A 475 5.20 16.82 -13.42
C ASP A 475 3.82 16.24 -13.12
N TRP A 476 3.14 15.77 -14.17
CA TRP A 476 1.92 14.98 -14.09
C TRP A 476 2.20 13.54 -14.50
N ARG A 477 1.76 12.57 -13.68
CA ARG A 477 1.85 11.15 -13.99
C ARG A 477 0.47 10.51 -13.93
N PHE A 478 0.16 9.71 -14.95
CA PHE A 478 -1.05 8.90 -14.98
C PHE A 478 -0.64 7.44 -15.14
N THR A 479 -1.05 6.61 -14.17
CA THR A 479 -0.70 5.19 -14.14
C THR A 479 -1.96 4.35 -14.17
N LEU A 480 -1.98 3.35 -15.05
CA LEU A 480 -2.96 2.27 -15.07
C LEU A 480 -2.25 0.98 -14.69
N LEU A 481 -2.68 0.34 -13.61
CA LEU A 481 -2.02 -0.84 -13.06
C LEU A 481 -3.04 -1.95 -12.83
N TRP A 482 -2.76 -3.13 -13.36
CA TRP A 482 -3.44 -4.37 -13.06
C TRP A 482 -2.63 -5.14 -12.03
N THR A 483 -3.27 -5.58 -10.93
CA THR A 483 -2.61 -6.26 -9.81
C THR A 483 -3.30 -7.55 -9.47
N LYS A 484 -2.54 -8.61 -9.19
CA LYS A 484 -3.02 -9.87 -8.65
C LYS A 484 -2.14 -10.30 -7.47
N THR A 485 -2.80 -10.70 -6.36
CA THR A 485 -2.14 -11.26 -5.18
C THR A 485 -2.62 -12.69 -4.96
N PHE A 486 -1.66 -13.58 -4.67
CA PHE A 486 -1.87 -14.98 -4.29
C PHE A 486 -1.42 -15.15 -2.85
N ALA A 487 -2.27 -15.73 -2.00
CA ALA A 487 -1.93 -16.13 -0.63
C ALA A 487 -1.88 -17.66 -0.55
N PHE A 488 -0.87 -18.24 0.14
CA PHE A 488 -0.69 -19.69 0.24
C PHE A 488 0.13 -20.11 1.46
#